data_e00ab7c638a337558394c2b2c0c694b1
#
_entry.id   e00ab7c638a337558394c2b2c0c694b1
#
_cell.length_a   1.000
_cell.length_b   1.000
_cell.length_c   1.000
_cell.angle_alpha   90.00
_cell.angle_beta   90.00
_cell.angle_gamma   90.00
#
_symmetry.space_group_name_H-M   'P 1'
#
loop_
_entity.id
_entity.type
_entity.pdbx_description
1 polymer ?
#
loop_
_entity_poly.entity_id
_entity_poly.type
_entity_poly.pdbx_seq_one_letter_code
_entity_poly.pdbx_strand_id
1 'polypeptide(L)'
;MKVGILSMQEVKNYGSFLQAFSLKSNIEALGHECEFVNIVPGEQLGDYKISRFHKIHLLLERLWGWDFMTRFKYIYMFQYRFAKEFLPELGVKKGVTTDRFDTVVIGSDEVFNCAQKTWFGFSKQLFGDGLNADKVISYAASFGATTVPKLLQLGIKDIVANLLKKLDKISVRDANSVQVVEDLTGCVPNKNVDPVLIYDYTKHMPTSVDLKDYMIVYTYPGRITDKNEINAIRAYAKSKGLQLVSIGHYFPWCDKTIVPHPFEVLAYFKNASCIVTDTFHGSVFSIKFNKQFCTIVRGMNSNKLTHLLEQFGLQGRIANDVSKLPEIMDTMIEYEPVNAIIAEETSRSITYLKENL
;
A
#
# COMPACT_ATOMS: atom_id res chain seq x y z
N MET A 1 16.45 -14.05 -17.49
CA MET A 1 15.07 -14.44 -17.77
C MET A 1 14.23 -13.19 -17.94
N LYS A 2 13.16 -13.28 -18.74
CA LYS A 2 12.15 -12.24 -18.85
C LYS A 2 11.06 -12.45 -17.80
N VAL A 3 10.93 -11.53 -16.83
CA VAL A 3 9.99 -11.62 -15.72
C VAL A 3 8.87 -10.61 -15.88
N GLY A 4 7.62 -11.09 -15.88
CA GLY A 4 6.44 -10.24 -15.83
C GLY A 4 6.09 -9.91 -14.38
N ILE A 5 5.74 -8.65 -14.08
CA ILE A 5 5.25 -8.25 -12.76
C ILE A 5 3.79 -7.81 -12.89
N LEU A 6 2.91 -8.49 -12.17
CA LEU A 6 1.48 -8.16 -12.10
C LEU A 6 1.12 -7.77 -10.66
N SER A 7 0.93 -6.47 -10.44
CA SER A 7 0.72 -5.88 -9.12
C SER A 7 -0.37 -4.81 -9.17
N MET A 8 -0.45 -3.98 -8.15
CA MET A 8 -1.29 -2.77 -8.11
C MET A 8 -0.62 -1.54 -8.77
N GLN A 9 0.30 -1.77 -9.72
CA GLN A 9 1.09 -0.73 -10.40
C GLN A 9 0.25 0.34 -11.12
N GLU A 10 -0.98 0.01 -11.52
CA GLU A 10 -1.88 0.97 -12.19
C GLU A 10 -2.75 1.78 -11.21
N VAL A 11 -2.69 1.46 -9.91
CA VAL A 11 -3.42 2.19 -8.89
C VAL A 11 -2.66 3.47 -8.54
N LYS A 12 -3.33 4.61 -8.66
CA LYS A 12 -2.76 5.92 -8.37
C LYS A 12 -2.60 6.14 -6.87
N ASN A 13 -1.52 5.59 -6.32
CA ASN A 13 -1.20 5.61 -4.90
C ASN A 13 0.33 5.55 -4.73
N TYR A 14 0.89 6.33 -3.83
CA TYR A 14 2.33 6.33 -3.57
C TYR A 14 2.84 4.97 -3.09
N GLY A 15 2.10 4.31 -2.20
CA GLY A 15 2.47 2.99 -1.72
C GLY A 15 2.47 1.95 -2.84
N SER A 16 1.43 1.93 -3.68
CA SER A 16 1.33 0.99 -4.81
C SER A 16 2.43 1.24 -5.85
N PHE A 17 2.82 2.50 -6.09
CA PHE A 17 3.96 2.84 -6.92
C PHE A 17 5.28 2.31 -6.32
N LEU A 18 5.55 2.67 -5.07
CA LEU A 18 6.83 2.38 -4.42
C LEU A 18 7.05 0.87 -4.21
N GLN A 19 6.00 0.11 -3.86
CA GLN A 19 6.12 -1.33 -3.73
C GLN A 19 6.34 -2.01 -5.10
N ALA A 20 5.68 -1.55 -6.18
CA ALA A 20 5.87 -2.09 -7.52
C ALA A 20 7.29 -1.78 -8.03
N PHE A 21 7.76 -0.53 -7.83
CA PHE A 21 9.12 -0.13 -8.13
C PHE A 21 10.17 -0.98 -7.38
N SER A 22 9.96 -1.19 -6.07
CA SER A 22 10.89 -2.00 -5.26
C SER A 22 10.94 -3.43 -5.71
N LEU A 23 9.80 -4.06 -5.97
CA LEU A 23 9.77 -5.45 -6.42
C LEU A 23 10.52 -5.58 -7.75
N LYS A 24 10.23 -4.70 -8.72
CA LYS A 24 10.92 -4.65 -10.00
C LYS A 24 12.43 -4.51 -9.82
N SER A 25 12.86 -3.51 -9.05
CA SER A 25 14.28 -3.23 -8.83
C SER A 25 15.02 -4.36 -8.14
N ASN A 26 14.39 -5.05 -7.17
CA ASN A 26 14.99 -6.21 -6.53
C ASN A 26 15.15 -7.40 -7.50
N ILE A 27 14.18 -7.64 -8.38
CA ILE A 27 14.25 -8.69 -9.39
C ILE A 27 15.32 -8.34 -10.46
N GLU A 28 15.39 -7.10 -10.89
CA GLU A 28 16.43 -6.62 -11.81
C GLU A 28 17.84 -6.72 -11.20
N ALA A 29 17.99 -6.46 -9.90
CA ALA A 29 19.25 -6.64 -9.18
C ALA A 29 19.69 -8.12 -9.09
N LEU A 30 18.77 -9.06 -9.27
CA LEU A 30 19.07 -10.50 -9.39
C LEU A 30 19.48 -10.91 -10.83
N GLY A 31 19.57 -9.96 -11.78
CA GLY A 31 20.01 -10.19 -13.17
C GLY A 31 18.87 -10.57 -14.12
N HIS A 32 17.62 -10.25 -13.80
CA HIS A 32 16.48 -10.53 -14.66
C HIS A 32 15.98 -9.26 -15.37
N GLU A 33 15.38 -9.40 -16.54
CA GLU A 33 14.68 -8.33 -17.25
C GLU A 33 13.23 -8.30 -16.80
N CYS A 34 12.73 -7.11 -16.38
CA CYS A 34 11.40 -6.99 -15.81
C CYS A 34 10.48 -6.05 -16.61
N GLU A 35 9.26 -6.51 -16.88
CA GLU A 35 8.19 -5.69 -17.43
C GLU A 35 6.91 -5.83 -16.59
N PHE A 36 6.11 -4.73 -16.52
CA PHE A 36 4.78 -4.82 -15.92
C PHE A 36 3.77 -5.43 -16.88
N VAL A 37 3.00 -6.38 -16.38
CA VAL A 37 1.84 -6.96 -17.07
C VAL A 37 0.62 -6.09 -16.78
N ASN A 38 -0.08 -5.62 -17.81
CA ASN A 38 -1.28 -4.82 -17.64
C ASN A 38 -2.42 -5.64 -17.02
N ILE A 39 -3.16 -5.01 -16.11
CA ILE A 39 -4.31 -5.65 -15.45
C ILE A 39 -5.48 -5.76 -16.43
N VAL A 40 -5.96 -6.97 -16.65
CA VAL A 40 -7.21 -7.22 -17.37
C VAL A 40 -8.37 -7.10 -16.40
N PRO A 41 -9.34 -6.19 -16.65
CA PRO A 41 -10.49 -6.03 -15.77
C PRO A 41 -11.33 -7.30 -15.69
N GLY A 42 -11.80 -7.60 -14.49
CA GLY A 42 -12.73 -8.66 -14.22
C GLY A 42 -14.10 -8.14 -13.79
N GLU A 43 -14.85 -8.98 -13.10
CA GLU A 43 -16.22 -8.70 -12.68
C GLU A 43 -16.23 -7.84 -11.40
N GLN A 44 -17.16 -6.87 -11.33
CA GLN A 44 -17.44 -6.15 -10.09
C GLN A 44 -18.35 -7.01 -9.20
N LEU A 45 -17.79 -7.50 -8.08
CA LEU A 45 -18.50 -8.37 -7.14
C LEU A 45 -19.28 -7.56 -6.09
N GLY A 46 -20.47 -8.07 -5.74
CA GLY A 46 -21.37 -7.48 -4.72
C GLY A 46 -22.30 -6.39 -5.27
N ASP A 47 -23.18 -5.87 -4.40
CA ASP A 47 -24.23 -4.89 -4.73
C ASP A 47 -23.72 -3.49 -5.11
N TYR A 48 -22.51 -3.39 -5.63
CA TYR A 48 -21.84 -2.12 -5.89
C TYR A 48 -22.20 -1.52 -7.26
N LYS A 49 -23.50 -1.33 -7.51
CA LYS A 49 -23.96 -0.41 -8.56
C LYS A 49 -23.85 1.03 -8.01
N ILE A 50 -22.68 1.64 -8.11
CA ILE A 50 -22.60 3.10 -7.91
C ILE A 50 -23.45 3.72 -9.01
N SER A 51 -24.65 4.16 -8.66
CA SER A 51 -25.47 5.01 -9.52
C SER A 51 -24.60 6.19 -9.99
N ARG A 52 -24.70 6.59 -11.27
CA ARG A 52 -24.06 7.82 -11.78
C ARG A 52 -24.39 9.03 -10.89
N PHE A 53 -25.62 9.08 -10.37
CA PHE A 53 -26.07 10.12 -9.43
C PHE A 53 -25.30 10.08 -8.10
N HIS A 54 -25.01 8.90 -7.57
CA HIS A 54 -24.23 8.79 -6.33
C HIS A 54 -22.77 9.20 -6.53
N LYS A 55 -22.16 8.91 -7.70
CA LYS A 55 -20.83 9.43 -8.05
C LYS A 55 -20.82 10.95 -8.14
N ILE A 56 -21.85 11.54 -8.74
CA ILE A 56 -22.00 13.00 -8.86
C ILE A 56 -22.23 13.61 -7.48
N HIS A 57 -23.08 13.01 -6.65
CA HIS A 57 -23.35 13.47 -5.28
C HIS A 57 -22.09 13.42 -4.42
N LEU A 58 -21.34 12.31 -4.41
CA LEU A 58 -20.06 12.21 -3.72
C LEU A 58 -19.01 13.20 -4.26
N LEU A 59 -19.03 13.48 -5.56
CA LEU A 59 -18.17 14.49 -6.15
C LEU A 59 -18.58 15.89 -5.68
N LEU A 60 -19.87 16.20 -5.69
CA LEU A 60 -20.41 17.48 -5.21
C LEU A 60 -20.18 17.68 -3.72
N GLU A 61 -20.40 16.67 -2.88
CA GLU A 61 -20.07 16.74 -1.45
C GLU A 61 -18.57 16.95 -1.19
N ARG A 62 -17.72 16.28 -1.97
CA ARG A 62 -16.25 16.49 -1.91
C ARG A 62 -15.84 17.88 -2.36
N LEU A 63 -16.64 18.51 -3.20
CA LEU A 63 -16.35 19.78 -3.83
C LEU A 63 -17.10 20.95 -3.16
N TRP A 64 -18.04 20.69 -2.23
CA TRP A 64 -18.81 21.72 -1.54
C TRP A 64 -17.99 22.33 -0.39
N GLY A 65 -17.77 23.64 -0.43
CA GLY A 65 -17.07 24.39 0.62
C GLY A 65 -16.28 25.58 0.08
N TRP A 66 -15.88 26.49 0.96
CA TRP A 66 -15.12 27.70 0.64
C TRP A 66 -13.73 27.39 0.05
N ASP A 67 -13.22 26.16 0.22
CA ASP A 67 -11.94 25.68 -0.27
C ASP A 67 -12.03 24.81 -1.54
N PHE A 68 -13.19 24.84 -2.21
CA PHE A 68 -13.48 24.06 -3.42
C PHE A 68 -12.35 24.12 -4.46
N MET A 69 -11.92 25.33 -4.84
CA MET A 69 -10.88 25.51 -5.85
C MET A 69 -9.53 24.92 -5.41
N THR A 70 -9.19 25.07 -4.14
CA THR A 70 -7.96 24.51 -3.58
C THR A 70 -8.03 22.97 -3.58
N ARG A 71 -9.13 22.42 -3.14
CA ARG A 71 -9.37 20.97 -3.12
C ARG A 71 -9.30 20.38 -4.54
N PHE A 72 -9.98 21.00 -5.50
CA PHE A 72 -9.95 20.61 -6.90
C PHE A 72 -8.53 20.66 -7.48
N LYS A 73 -7.78 21.73 -7.21
CA LYS A 73 -6.37 21.88 -7.62
C LYS A 73 -5.52 20.69 -7.16
N TYR A 74 -5.60 20.30 -5.90
CA TYR A 74 -4.78 19.18 -5.38
C TYR A 74 -5.22 17.83 -5.92
N ILE A 75 -6.53 17.59 -6.05
CA ILE A 75 -7.05 16.36 -6.68
C ILE A 75 -6.57 16.27 -8.13
N TYR A 76 -6.71 17.37 -8.90
CA TYR A 76 -6.28 17.40 -10.29
C TYR A 76 -4.76 17.19 -10.40
N MET A 77 -3.97 17.89 -9.60
CA MET A 77 -2.51 17.78 -9.60
C MET A 77 -2.06 16.34 -9.28
N PHE A 78 -2.63 15.71 -8.27
CA PHE A 78 -2.33 14.31 -7.92
C PHE A 78 -2.67 13.36 -9.07
N GLN A 79 -3.89 13.45 -9.61
CA GLN A 79 -4.35 12.58 -10.69
C GLN A 79 -3.55 12.77 -11.98
N TYR A 80 -3.22 14.03 -12.31
CA TYR A 80 -2.43 14.38 -13.49
C TYR A 80 -1.00 13.86 -13.39
N ARG A 81 -0.31 14.12 -12.26
CA ARG A 81 1.07 13.68 -12.05
C ARG A 81 1.18 12.16 -12.09
N PHE A 82 0.28 11.45 -11.43
CA PHE A 82 0.26 9.99 -11.51
C PHE A 82 0.10 9.49 -12.95
N ALA A 83 -0.85 10.04 -13.70
CA ALA A 83 -1.14 9.56 -15.05
C ALA A 83 -0.08 9.94 -16.10
N LYS A 84 0.59 11.07 -15.93
CA LYS A 84 1.46 11.66 -16.96
C LYS A 84 2.95 11.59 -16.64
N GLU A 85 3.29 11.54 -15.33
CA GLU A 85 4.68 11.53 -14.88
C GLU A 85 5.03 10.17 -14.26
N PHE A 86 4.36 9.76 -13.17
CA PHE A 86 4.81 8.67 -12.33
C PHE A 86 4.60 7.28 -12.95
N LEU A 87 3.39 6.98 -13.45
CA LEU A 87 3.15 5.65 -14.06
C LEU A 87 3.99 5.40 -15.33
N PRO A 88 4.21 6.38 -16.23
CA PRO A 88 5.17 6.22 -17.33
C PRO A 88 6.61 5.99 -16.87
N GLU A 89 7.07 6.71 -15.82
CA GLU A 89 8.40 6.54 -15.25
C GLU A 89 8.57 5.15 -14.61
N LEU A 90 7.55 4.62 -13.97
CA LEU A 90 7.55 3.25 -13.44
C LEU A 90 7.69 2.20 -14.56
N GLY A 91 7.39 2.58 -15.81
CA GLY A 91 7.41 1.68 -16.96
C GLY A 91 6.05 1.00 -17.23
N VAL A 92 4.96 1.51 -16.66
CA VAL A 92 3.61 1.02 -16.95
C VAL A 92 3.19 1.46 -18.35
N LYS A 93 3.06 0.50 -19.26
CA LYS A 93 2.62 0.72 -20.65
C LYS A 93 1.09 0.69 -20.73
N LYS A 94 0.52 1.35 -21.74
CA LYS A 94 -0.91 1.25 -22.03
C LYS A 94 -1.16 0.08 -22.99
N GLY A 95 -2.29 -0.60 -22.82
CA GLY A 95 -2.71 -1.66 -23.72
C GLY A 95 -2.84 -3.02 -23.02
N VAL A 96 -2.88 -4.08 -23.79
CA VAL A 96 -2.91 -5.48 -23.29
C VAL A 96 -1.52 -6.06 -23.51
N THR A 97 -0.96 -6.64 -22.45
CA THR A 97 0.32 -7.35 -22.55
C THR A 97 0.08 -8.71 -23.18
N THR A 98 0.72 -8.97 -24.32
CA THR A 98 0.63 -10.24 -25.06
C THR A 98 1.95 -11.01 -25.03
N ASP A 99 2.98 -10.42 -24.44
CA ASP A 99 4.31 -11.00 -24.37
C ASP A 99 4.32 -12.30 -23.58
N ARG A 100 5.24 -13.22 -23.96
CA ARG A 100 5.55 -14.40 -23.16
C ARG A 100 6.62 -14.03 -22.12
N PHE A 101 6.47 -14.60 -20.93
CA PHE A 101 7.42 -14.48 -19.82
C PHE A 101 7.92 -15.85 -19.39
N ASP A 102 9.15 -15.94 -18.94
CA ASP A 102 9.67 -17.13 -18.28
C ASP A 102 8.98 -17.32 -16.93
N THR A 103 8.81 -16.22 -16.19
CA THR A 103 8.08 -16.20 -14.90
C THR A 103 7.21 -14.95 -14.80
N VAL A 104 6.00 -15.09 -14.25
CA VAL A 104 5.21 -13.93 -13.78
C VAL A 104 5.16 -13.93 -12.27
N VAL A 105 5.48 -12.79 -11.66
CA VAL A 105 5.38 -12.54 -10.22
C VAL A 105 4.14 -11.70 -9.95
N ILE A 106 3.19 -12.28 -9.21
CA ILE A 106 1.95 -11.61 -8.81
C ILE A 106 2.15 -11.01 -7.41
N GLY A 107 2.03 -9.71 -7.30
CA GLY A 107 2.21 -8.97 -6.05
C GLY A 107 3.27 -7.88 -6.18
N SER A 108 3.58 -7.29 -5.11
CA SER A 108 2.98 -7.29 -3.77
C SER A 108 1.60 -6.60 -3.75
N ASP A 109 1.20 -6.09 -2.58
CA ASP A 109 -0.02 -5.34 -2.32
C ASP A 109 -1.29 -6.22 -2.28
N GLU A 110 -2.49 -5.60 -2.27
CA GLU A 110 -3.77 -6.29 -2.13
C GLU A 110 -4.24 -6.94 -3.43
N VAL A 111 -3.37 -7.60 -4.17
CA VAL A 111 -3.67 -8.26 -5.47
C VAL A 111 -4.72 -9.37 -5.34
N PHE A 112 -4.78 -10.05 -4.19
CA PHE A 112 -5.77 -11.10 -3.91
C PHE A 112 -7.05 -10.59 -3.24
N ASN A 113 -7.21 -9.27 -3.05
CA ASN A 113 -8.41 -8.70 -2.46
C ASN A 113 -9.59 -8.71 -3.44
N CYS A 114 -10.43 -9.75 -3.35
CA CYS A 114 -11.60 -9.93 -4.21
C CYS A 114 -12.72 -8.91 -3.97
N ALA A 115 -12.76 -8.30 -2.79
CA ALA A 115 -13.81 -7.36 -2.39
C ALA A 115 -13.41 -5.89 -2.58
N GLN A 116 -12.27 -5.61 -3.22
CA GLN A 116 -11.79 -4.25 -3.43
C GLN A 116 -12.60 -3.49 -4.47
N LYS A 117 -12.75 -2.18 -4.23
CA LYS A 117 -13.50 -1.26 -5.10
C LYS A 117 -12.56 -0.57 -6.09
N THR A 118 -11.82 -1.36 -6.87
CA THR A 118 -10.96 -0.84 -7.92
C THR A 118 -11.68 -0.83 -9.27
N TRP A 119 -11.10 -0.14 -10.25
CA TRP A 119 -11.65 -0.08 -11.60
C TRP A 119 -11.65 -1.44 -12.31
N PHE A 120 -10.76 -2.34 -11.92
CA PHE A 120 -10.63 -3.68 -12.52
C PHE A 120 -11.45 -4.78 -11.81
N GLY A 121 -11.99 -4.51 -10.60
CA GLY A 121 -12.83 -5.48 -9.88
C GLY A 121 -12.11 -6.79 -9.52
N PHE A 122 -12.84 -7.90 -9.56
CA PHE A 122 -12.30 -9.25 -9.37
C PHE A 122 -11.69 -9.75 -10.68
N SER A 123 -10.42 -9.52 -10.87
CA SER A 123 -9.66 -10.02 -12.02
C SER A 123 -9.05 -11.38 -11.69
N LYS A 124 -9.43 -12.42 -12.43
CA LYS A 124 -8.85 -13.77 -12.30
C LYS A 124 -7.37 -13.77 -12.70
N GLN A 125 -6.93 -12.84 -13.55
CA GLN A 125 -5.54 -12.69 -13.94
C GLN A 125 -4.63 -12.41 -12.73
N LEU A 126 -5.12 -11.69 -11.71
CA LEU A 126 -4.40 -11.47 -10.44
C LEU A 126 -4.22 -12.77 -9.62
N PHE A 127 -4.82 -13.86 -10.05
CA PHE A 127 -4.64 -15.21 -9.52
C PHE A 127 -3.97 -16.15 -10.55
N GLY A 128 -3.36 -15.61 -11.61
CA GLY A 128 -2.59 -16.35 -12.60
C GLY A 128 -3.37 -16.80 -13.83
N ASP A 129 -4.69 -16.58 -13.91
CA ASP A 129 -5.50 -17.02 -15.03
C ASP A 129 -5.23 -16.22 -16.31
N GLY A 130 -4.99 -16.92 -17.42
CA GLY A 130 -4.76 -16.29 -18.72
C GLY A 130 -3.42 -15.58 -18.89
N LEU A 131 -2.46 -15.80 -17.99
CA LEU A 131 -1.08 -15.30 -18.15
C LEU A 131 -0.30 -16.17 -19.13
N ASN A 132 0.48 -15.52 -20.02
CA ASN A 132 1.38 -16.21 -20.95
C ASN A 132 2.78 -16.35 -20.32
N ALA A 133 2.93 -17.32 -19.42
CA ALA A 133 4.16 -17.57 -18.66
C ALA A 133 4.38 -19.08 -18.44
N ASP A 134 5.66 -19.47 -18.35
CA ASP A 134 6.03 -20.85 -18.04
C ASP A 134 5.85 -21.14 -16.54
N LYS A 135 6.04 -20.14 -15.68
CA LYS A 135 5.91 -20.21 -14.22
C LYS A 135 5.15 -19.00 -13.69
N VAL A 136 4.27 -19.22 -12.72
CA VAL A 136 3.53 -18.13 -12.06
C VAL A 136 3.64 -18.26 -10.55
N ILE A 137 4.22 -17.26 -9.91
CA ILE A 137 4.38 -17.21 -8.46
C ILE A 137 3.72 -15.96 -7.88
N SER A 138 3.43 -15.94 -6.58
CA SER A 138 3.12 -14.70 -5.91
C SER A 138 4.25 -14.27 -4.98
N TYR A 139 4.39 -12.94 -4.75
CA TYR A 139 5.31 -12.37 -3.80
C TYR A 139 4.59 -11.37 -2.89
N ALA A 140 4.61 -11.64 -1.57
CA ALA A 140 4.01 -10.77 -0.55
C ALA A 140 2.60 -10.27 -0.92
N ALA A 141 1.80 -11.12 -1.57
CA ALA A 141 0.43 -10.83 -1.97
C ALA A 141 -0.49 -10.72 -0.75
N SER A 142 -1.57 -9.96 -0.85
CA SER A 142 -2.51 -9.78 0.26
C SER A 142 -3.96 -9.92 -0.19
N PHE A 143 -4.74 -10.63 0.62
CA PHE A 143 -6.20 -10.66 0.52
C PHE A 143 -6.87 -9.42 1.11
N GLY A 144 -6.09 -8.52 1.74
CA GLY A 144 -6.62 -7.34 2.41
C GLY A 144 -7.70 -7.70 3.45
N ALA A 145 -8.91 -7.20 3.25
CA ALA A 145 -10.06 -7.50 4.11
C ALA A 145 -10.88 -8.71 3.62
N THR A 146 -10.49 -9.37 2.53
CA THR A 146 -11.19 -10.56 2.03
C THR A 146 -10.86 -11.77 2.88
N THR A 147 -11.89 -12.40 3.45
CA THR A 147 -11.81 -13.63 4.26
C THR A 147 -12.55 -14.77 3.57
N VAL A 148 -12.37 -16.03 4.02
CA VAL A 148 -13.09 -17.19 3.48
C VAL A 148 -14.61 -17.03 3.58
N PRO A 149 -15.20 -16.58 4.69
CA PRO A 149 -16.63 -16.25 4.74
C PRO A 149 -17.06 -15.23 3.71
N LYS A 150 -16.20 -14.22 3.43
CA LYS A 150 -16.48 -13.21 2.39
C LYS A 150 -16.47 -13.81 0.99
N LEU A 151 -15.53 -14.70 0.69
CA LEU A 151 -15.50 -15.44 -0.58
C LEU A 151 -16.74 -16.34 -0.80
N LEU A 152 -17.22 -16.99 0.28
CA LEU A 152 -18.46 -17.74 0.27
C LEU A 152 -19.67 -16.83 -0.02
N GLN A 153 -19.78 -15.70 0.68
CA GLN A 153 -20.84 -14.71 0.45
C GLN A 153 -20.85 -14.19 -0.99
N LEU A 154 -19.69 -14.04 -1.60
CA LEU A 154 -19.53 -13.59 -2.99
C LEU A 154 -19.72 -14.73 -4.03
N GLY A 155 -19.86 -15.97 -3.60
CA GLY A 155 -20.03 -17.14 -4.48
C GLY A 155 -18.77 -17.50 -5.28
N ILE A 156 -17.58 -17.06 -4.87
CA ILE A 156 -16.32 -17.25 -5.62
C ILE A 156 -15.27 -18.08 -4.89
N LYS A 157 -15.60 -18.68 -3.74
CA LYS A 157 -14.65 -19.44 -2.91
C LYS A 157 -13.92 -20.51 -3.73
N ASP A 158 -14.68 -21.37 -4.45
CA ASP A 158 -14.11 -22.50 -5.21
C ASP A 158 -13.31 -22.00 -6.42
N ILE A 159 -13.73 -20.91 -7.04
CA ILE A 159 -12.99 -20.27 -8.13
C ILE A 159 -11.61 -19.84 -7.63
N VAL A 160 -11.55 -19.09 -6.51
CA VAL A 160 -10.30 -18.61 -5.92
C VAL A 160 -9.42 -19.77 -5.46
N ALA A 161 -10.00 -20.79 -4.82
CA ALA A 161 -9.27 -21.99 -4.40
C ALA A 161 -8.61 -22.71 -5.59
N ASN A 162 -9.35 -22.89 -6.68
CA ASN A 162 -8.82 -23.56 -7.88
C ASN A 162 -7.73 -22.71 -8.57
N LEU A 163 -7.84 -21.39 -8.56
CA LEU A 163 -6.84 -20.50 -9.12
C LEU A 163 -5.54 -20.51 -8.28
N LEU A 164 -5.65 -20.41 -6.95
CA LEU A 164 -4.48 -20.47 -6.06
C LEU A 164 -3.69 -21.78 -6.21
N LYS A 165 -4.40 -22.92 -6.37
CA LYS A 165 -3.76 -24.24 -6.56
C LYS A 165 -2.98 -24.38 -7.87
N LYS A 166 -3.16 -23.46 -8.82
CA LYS A 166 -2.41 -23.44 -10.09
C LYS A 166 -1.13 -22.61 -10.00
N LEU A 167 -0.95 -21.80 -8.93
CA LEU A 167 0.28 -21.04 -8.74
C LEU A 167 1.41 -22.01 -8.35
N ASP A 168 2.57 -21.84 -8.97
CA ASP A 168 3.75 -22.67 -8.68
C ASP A 168 4.30 -22.47 -7.28
N LYS A 169 4.24 -21.22 -6.79
CA LYS A 169 4.59 -20.83 -5.40
C LYS A 169 3.72 -19.69 -4.93
N ILE A 170 3.31 -19.77 -3.67
CA ILE A 170 2.50 -18.74 -3.04
C ILE A 170 3.28 -18.09 -1.91
N SER A 171 3.40 -16.77 -1.98
CA SER A 171 3.90 -15.93 -0.91
C SER A 171 2.94 -14.80 -0.60
N VAL A 172 2.65 -14.60 0.67
CA VAL A 172 1.73 -13.58 1.20
C VAL A 172 2.42 -12.74 2.26
N ARG A 173 1.82 -11.57 2.64
CA ARG A 173 2.46 -10.64 3.59
C ARG A 173 1.78 -10.52 4.95
N ASP A 174 0.59 -11.03 5.13
CA ASP A 174 -0.20 -10.83 6.36
C ASP A 174 -0.90 -12.12 6.83
N ALA A 175 -1.25 -12.18 8.12
CA ALA A 175 -1.83 -13.36 8.75
C ALA A 175 -3.18 -13.76 8.15
N ASN A 176 -4.04 -12.78 7.79
CA ASN A 176 -5.31 -13.09 7.13
C ASN A 176 -5.05 -13.82 5.80
N SER A 177 -4.07 -13.37 5.05
CA SER A 177 -3.73 -13.98 3.75
C SER A 177 -3.12 -15.37 3.92
N VAL A 178 -2.32 -15.62 4.96
CA VAL A 178 -1.86 -16.98 5.32
C VAL A 178 -3.05 -17.87 5.57
N GLN A 179 -3.97 -17.48 6.46
CA GLN A 179 -5.15 -18.29 6.82
C GLN A 179 -6.04 -18.57 5.62
N VAL A 180 -6.29 -17.57 4.76
CA VAL A 180 -7.12 -17.77 3.55
C VAL A 180 -6.47 -18.77 2.60
N VAL A 181 -5.15 -18.70 2.38
CA VAL A 181 -4.45 -19.64 1.51
C VAL A 181 -4.49 -21.05 2.09
N GLU A 182 -4.21 -21.22 3.39
CA GLU A 182 -4.29 -22.51 4.08
C GLU A 182 -5.69 -23.13 3.99
N ASP A 183 -6.73 -22.37 4.29
CA ASP A 183 -8.13 -22.84 4.24
C ASP A 183 -8.58 -23.24 2.83
N LEU A 184 -8.04 -22.61 1.78
CA LEU A 184 -8.45 -22.84 0.41
C LEU A 184 -7.61 -23.90 -0.30
N THR A 185 -6.35 -24.06 0.07
CA THR A 185 -5.40 -24.93 -0.64
C THR A 185 -4.95 -26.15 0.16
N GLY A 186 -5.03 -26.07 1.48
CA GLY A 186 -4.44 -27.03 2.42
C GLY A 186 -2.93 -26.89 2.59
N CYS A 187 -2.30 -25.86 2.00
CA CYS A 187 -0.86 -25.63 2.05
C CYS A 187 -0.53 -24.32 2.77
N VAL A 188 0.50 -24.32 3.60
CA VAL A 188 1.04 -23.13 4.25
C VAL A 188 1.83 -22.31 3.22
N PRO A 189 1.44 -21.06 2.93
CA PRO A 189 2.19 -20.21 2.00
C PRO A 189 3.49 -19.68 2.62
N ASN A 190 4.44 -19.27 1.78
CA ASN A 190 5.57 -18.47 2.25
C ASN A 190 5.09 -17.11 2.76
N LYS A 191 5.76 -16.57 3.76
CA LYS A 191 5.50 -15.22 4.27
C LYS A 191 6.70 -14.32 3.97
N ASN A 192 6.47 -13.24 3.23
CA ASN A 192 7.46 -12.22 2.91
C ASN A 192 6.90 -10.83 3.22
N VAL A 193 7.80 -9.88 3.46
CA VAL A 193 7.40 -8.51 3.76
C VAL A 193 7.18 -7.68 2.50
N ASP A 194 6.49 -6.55 2.68
CA ASP A 194 6.29 -5.58 1.60
C ASP A 194 7.64 -5.15 1.00
N PRO A 195 7.78 -5.15 -0.34
CA PRO A 195 9.06 -4.86 -0.99
C PRO A 195 9.64 -3.49 -0.67
N VAL A 196 8.82 -2.54 -0.23
CA VAL A 196 9.31 -1.23 0.25
C VAL A 196 10.30 -1.38 1.40
N LEU A 197 10.10 -2.34 2.29
CA LEU A 197 11.00 -2.56 3.43
C LEU A 197 12.38 -3.07 3.01
N ILE A 198 12.45 -3.88 1.97
CA ILE A 198 13.68 -4.59 1.55
C ILE A 198 14.54 -3.83 0.52
N TYR A 199 14.00 -2.79 -0.14
CA TYR A 199 14.72 -2.05 -1.16
C TYR A 199 15.44 -0.82 -0.59
N ASP A 200 16.68 -0.55 -1.02
CA ASP A 200 17.40 0.67 -0.69
C ASP A 200 17.10 1.80 -1.69
N TYR A 201 16.34 2.79 -1.26
CA TYR A 201 15.97 3.95 -2.06
C TYR A 201 16.99 5.08 -2.08
N THR A 202 18.14 4.94 -1.42
CA THR A 202 19.10 6.05 -1.23
C THR A 202 19.50 6.73 -2.54
N LYS A 203 19.61 5.95 -3.63
CA LYS A 203 19.97 6.49 -4.96
C LYS A 203 18.82 7.25 -5.67
N HIS A 204 17.59 7.09 -5.21
CA HIS A 204 16.40 7.66 -5.86
C HIS A 204 15.81 8.82 -5.08
N MET A 205 16.06 8.89 -3.78
CA MET A 205 15.54 9.94 -2.91
C MET A 205 16.45 11.16 -2.91
N PRO A 206 15.87 12.39 -2.89
CA PRO A 206 16.65 13.57 -2.55
C PRO A 206 17.17 13.46 -1.09
N THR A 207 18.33 14.02 -0.84
CA THR A 207 18.98 13.98 0.49
C THR A 207 18.30 14.89 1.52
N SER A 208 17.60 15.92 1.06
CA SER A 208 16.90 16.90 1.91
C SER A 208 15.57 17.34 1.27
N VAL A 209 14.72 17.92 2.07
CA VAL A 209 13.46 18.55 1.67
C VAL A 209 13.36 19.97 2.22
N ASP A 210 12.61 20.85 1.53
CA ASP A 210 12.42 22.25 1.92
C ASP A 210 11.43 22.45 3.08
N LEU A 211 11.46 21.55 4.06
CA LEU A 211 10.63 21.63 5.26
C LEU A 211 11.46 21.24 6.49
N LYS A 212 11.20 21.94 7.58
CA LYS A 212 11.76 21.64 8.90
C LYS A 212 10.65 21.65 9.94
N ASP A 213 10.85 20.94 11.02
CA ASP A 213 9.95 20.93 12.17
C ASP A 213 8.49 20.66 11.79
N TYR A 214 8.24 19.52 11.13
CA TYR A 214 6.92 19.15 10.66
C TYR A 214 6.51 17.73 11.08
N MET A 215 5.20 17.59 11.25
CA MET A 215 4.52 16.31 11.43
C MET A 215 3.74 15.95 10.17
N ILE A 216 3.92 14.73 9.68
CA ILE A 216 3.17 14.23 8.53
C ILE A 216 1.83 13.66 8.99
N VAL A 217 0.76 14.03 8.27
CA VAL A 217 -0.52 13.31 8.25
C VAL A 217 -0.62 12.56 6.93
N TYR A 218 -0.57 11.23 6.99
CA TYR A 218 -0.67 10.38 5.81
C TYR A 218 -1.90 9.50 5.87
N THR A 219 -2.97 9.94 5.21
CA THR A 219 -4.29 9.32 5.23
C THR A 219 -5.01 9.52 3.89
N TYR A 220 -6.11 8.80 3.68
CA TYR A 220 -6.96 9.00 2.50
C TYR A 220 -8.18 9.87 2.80
N PRO A 221 -8.74 10.55 1.78
CA PRO A 221 -9.95 11.35 1.94
C PRO A 221 -11.10 10.55 2.56
N GLY A 222 -11.78 11.16 3.52
CA GLY A 222 -12.93 10.57 4.20
C GLY A 222 -12.60 9.58 5.33
N ARG A 223 -11.32 9.43 5.72
CA ARG A 223 -10.94 8.54 6.82
C ARG A 223 -10.82 9.24 8.17
N ILE A 224 -10.04 10.31 8.25
CA ILE A 224 -9.94 11.14 9.45
C ILE A 224 -10.93 12.29 9.29
N THR A 225 -12.15 12.14 9.83
CA THR A 225 -13.26 13.09 9.71
C THR A 225 -13.83 13.50 11.06
N ASP A 226 -13.57 12.74 12.11
CA ASP A 226 -14.00 13.07 13.47
C ASP A 226 -13.27 14.33 13.96
N LYS A 227 -14.05 15.30 14.49
CA LYS A 227 -13.51 16.56 14.97
C LYS A 227 -12.57 16.41 16.17
N ASN A 228 -12.83 15.42 17.04
CA ASN A 228 -11.99 15.17 18.21
C ASN A 228 -10.64 14.61 17.77
N GLU A 229 -10.63 13.70 16.79
CA GLU A 229 -9.39 13.18 16.19
C GLU A 229 -8.57 14.31 15.56
N ILE A 230 -9.20 15.13 14.71
CA ILE A 230 -8.55 16.26 14.06
C ILE A 230 -7.99 17.22 15.10
N ASN A 231 -8.77 17.54 16.14
CA ASN A 231 -8.33 18.45 17.20
C ASN A 231 -7.17 17.88 18.02
N ALA A 232 -7.18 16.59 18.34
CA ALA A 232 -6.09 15.92 19.05
C ALA A 232 -4.79 15.95 18.24
N ILE A 233 -4.85 15.65 16.93
CA ILE A 233 -3.70 15.71 16.03
C ILE A 233 -3.14 17.12 15.93
N ARG A 234 -4.00 18.12 15.74
CA ARG A 234 -3.60 19.54 15.68
C ARG A 234 -3.01 20.05 17.00
N ALA A 235 -3.63 19.68 18.13
CA ALA A 235 -3.16 20.07 19.45
C ALA A 235 -1.76 19.49 19.73
N TYR A 236 -1.53 18.22 19.37
CA TYR A 236 -0.22 17.60 19.50
C TYR A 236 0.84 18.32 18.64
N ALA A 237 0.59 18.51 17.35
CA ALA A 237 1.52 19.23 16.47
C ALA A 237 1.86 20.62 17.03
N LYS A 238 0.84 21.39 17.45
CA LYS A 238 1.01 22.72 18.05
C LYS A 238 1.83 22.66 19.33
N SER A 239 1.61 21.69 20.21
CA SER A 239 2.36 21.54 21.48
C SER A 239 3.85 21.28 21.27
N LYS A 240 4.20 20.68 20.13
CA LYS A 240 5.59 20.39 19.72
C LYS A 240 6.19 21.45 18.79
N GLY A 241 5.46 22.53 18.46
CA GLY A 241 5.90 23.55 17.51
C GLY A 241 6.06 23.04 16.07
N LEU A 242 5.32 21.98 15.69
CA LEU A 242 5.43 21.33 14.40
C LEU A 242 4.39 21.84 13.41
N GLN A 243 4.81 22.09 12.16
CA GLN A 243 3.90 22.33 11.05
C GLN A 243 3.19 21.03 10.67
N LEU A 244 1.88 21.06 10.50
CA LEU A 244 1.08 19.88 10.11
C LEU A 244 1.01 19.77 8.59
N VAL A 245 1.62 18.73 8.03
CA VAL A 245 1.78 18.57 6.59
C VAL A 245 1.03 17.31 6.11
N SER A 246 0.13 17.48 5.15
CA SER A 246 -0.49 16.37 4.43
C SER A 246 0.23 16.07 3.12
N ILE A 247 0.33 14.77 2.77
CA ILE A 247 0.99 14.32 1.54
C ILE A 247 -0.05 13.64 0.62
N GLY A 248 -0.10 14.09 -0.63
CA GLY A 248 -0.93 13.53 -1.68
C GLY A 248 -2.37 14.03 -1.70
N HIS A 249 -2.97 14.26 -0.54
CA HIS A 249 -4.36 14.66 -0.42
C HIS A 249 -4.51 15.94 0.41
N TYR A 250 -5.40 16.82 -0.04
CA TYR A 250 -5.69 18.07 0.65
C TYR A 250 -6.64 17.86 1.84
N PHE A 251 -6.21 18.37 2.99
CA PHE A 251 -7.04 18.46 4.19
C PHE A 251 -7.01 19.91 4.72
N PRO A 252 -8.17 20.59 4.83
CA PRO A 252 -8.23 22.01 5.22
C PRO A 252 -7.77 22.26 6.65
N TRP A 253 -7.62 21.23 7.46
CA TRP A 253 -7.15 21.29 8.83
C TRP A 253 -5.63 21.08 8.97
N CYS A 254 -4.91 20.77 7.88
CA CYS A 254 -3.46 20.76 7.82
C CYS A 254 -2.93 22.14 7.40
N ASP A 255 -1.74 22.51 7.89
CA ASP A 255 -1.11 23.80 7.58
C ASP A 255 -0.60 23.84 6.14
N LYS A 256 -0.17 22.69 5.62
CA LYS A 256 0.38 22.56 4.26
C LYS A 256 -0.03 21.25 3.63
N THR A 257 -0.30 21.27 2.33
CA THR A 257 -0.47 20.07 1.50
C THR A 257 0.59 20.04 0.42
N ILE A 258 1.21 18.88 0.23
CA ILE A 258 2.20 18.65 -0.82
C ILE A 258 1.82 17.44 -1.67
N VAL A 259 2.12 17.51 -2.96
CA VAL A 259 1.96 16.40 -3.92
C VAL A 259 3.33 16.17 -4.58
N PRO A 260 4.26 15.55 -3.85
CA PRO A 260 5.62 15.36 -4.31
C PRO A 260 5.73 14.20 -5.31
N HIS A 261 6.92 13.98 -5.87
CA HIS A 261 7.27 12.75 -6.57
C HIS A 261 7.28 11.56 -5.59
N PRO A 262 6.99 10.31 -6.02
CA PRO A 262 6.97 9.16 -5.11
C PRO A 262 8.26 8.98 -4.29
N PHE A 263 9.43 9.21 -4.88
CA PHE A 263 10.70 9.14 -4.14
C PHE A 263 10.88 10.32 -3.17
N GLU A 264 10.35 11.50 -3.49
CA GLU A 264 10.33 12.62 -2.56
C GLU A 264 9.43 12.35 -1.35
N VAL A 265 8.33 11.57 -1.51
CA VAL A 265 7.50 11.14 -0.36
C VAL A 265 8.39 10.47 0.70
N LEU A 266 9.25 9.56 0.27
CA LEU A 266 10.18 8.87 1.18
C LEU A 266 11.15 9.83 1.87
N ALA A 267 11.65 10.85 1.14
CA ALA A 267 12.49 11.88 1.71
C ALA A 267 11.74 12.74 2.75
N TYR A 268 10.47 13.09 2.47
CA TYR A 268 9.63 13.76 3.46
C TYR A 268 9.42 12.90 4.71
N PHE A 269 9.14 11.61 4.56
CA PHE A 269 9.05 10.69 5.70
C PHE A 269 10.35 10.62 6.49
N LYS A 270 11.49 10.47 5.82
CA LYS A 270 12.82 10.41 6.45
C LYS A 270 13.15 11.65 7.26
N ASN A 271 12.76 12.85 6.80
CA ASN A 271 13.07 14.13 7.44
C ASN A 271 11.96 14.65 8.38
N ALA A 272 10.81 14.00 8.46
CA ALA A 272 9.73 14.38 9.37
C ALA A 272 10.15 14.22 10.84
N SER A 273 9.65 15.09 11.72
CA SER A 273 9.80 14.93 13.17
C SER A 273 9.00 13.71 13.66
N CYS A 274 7.77 13.57 13.17
CA CYS A 274 6.92 12.42 13.48
C CYS A 274 5.77 12.26 12.47
N ILE A 275 5.05 11.14 12.54
CA ILE A 275 4.01 10.78 11.56
C ILE A 275 2.73 10.31 12.27
N VAL A 276 1.58 10.75 11.78
CA VAL A 276 0.27 10.16 12.08
C VAL A 276 -0.30 9.59 10.79
N THR A 277 -0.70 8.31 10.82
CA THR A 277 -1.26 7.62 9.65
C THR A 277 -2.36 6.64 10.05
N ASP A 278 -3.25 6.32 9.13
CA ASP A 278 -4.21 5.21 9.20
C ASP A 278 -4.05 4.26 8.01
N THR A 279 -2.88 4.33 7.33
CA THR A 279 -2.62 3.57 6.11
C THR A 279 -1.50 2.55 6.32
N PHE A 280 -1.56 1.44 5.59
CA PHE A 280 -0.53 0.42 5.61
C PHE A 280 0.84 1.00 5.21
N HIS A 281 0.93 1.65 4.05
CA HIS A 281 2.20 2.19 3.57
C HIS A 281 2.70 3.37 4.40
N GLY A 282 1.83 4.16 5.04
CA GLY A 282 2.28 5.18 5.99
C GLY A 282 3.01 4.57 7.18
N SER A 283 2.53 3.44 7.70
CA SER A 283 3.22 2.68 8.76
C SER A 283 4.51 2.06 8.23
N VAL A 284 4.48 1.45 7.03
CA VAL A 284 5.69 0.87 6.39
C VAL A 284 6.79 1.92 6.20
N PHE A 285 6.46 3.11 5.68
CA PHE A 285 7.44 4.19 5.50
C PHE A 285 7.99 4.68 6.84
N SER A 286 7.13 4.78 7.87
CA SER A 286 7.55 5.17 9.22
C SER A 286 8.53 4.18 9.82
N ILE A 287 8.26 2.88 9.69
CA ILE A 287 9.14 1.79 10.14
C ILE A 287 10.47 1.84 9.38
N LYS A 288 10.43 1.92 8.04
CA LYS A 288 11.61 1.94 7.19
C LYS A 288 12.61 3.05 7.52
N PHE A 289 12.11 4.23 7.90
CA PHE A 289 12.94 5.40 8.22
C PHE A 289 13.10 5.67 9.71
N ASN A 290 12.81 4.70 10.56
CA ASN A 290 12.99 4.77 12.02
C ASN A 290 12.32 6.02 12.61
N LYS A 291 11.06 6.28 12.22
CA LYS A 291 10.35 7.49 12.62
C LYS A 291 9.46 7.26 13.84
N GLN A 292 9.37 8.29 14.68
CA GLN A 292 8.34 8.35 15.70
C GLN A 292 6.99 8.47 15.03
N PHE A 293 6.05 7.55 15.30
CA PHE A 293 4.77 7.54 14.63
C PHE A 293 3.64 6.96 15.47
N CYS A 294 2.43 7.26 15.04
CA CYS A 294 1.20 6.68 15.56
C CYS A 294 0.34 6.19 14.39
N THR A 295 -0.17 4.96 14.48
CA THR A 295 -1.09 4.38 13.52
C THR A 295 -2.48 4.31 14.10
N ILE A 296 -3.42 5.06 13.50
CA ILE A 296 -4.84 5.01 13.88
C ILE A 296 -5.47 3.77 13.24
N VAL A 297 -5.91 2.84 14.06
CA VAL A 297 -6.46 1.56 13.62
C VAL A 297 -7.96 1.54 13.83
N ARG A 298 -8.73 1.21 12.77
CA ARG A 298 -10.19 1.11 12.83
C ARG A 298 -10.77 0.23 11.71
N GLY A 299 -11.86 -0.46 12.03
CA GLY A 299 -12.69 -1.18 11.04
C GLY A 299 -11.90 -2.17 10.16
N MET A 300 -12.15 -2.13 8.87
CA MET A 300 -11.60 -3.09 7.89
C MET A 300 -10.07 -3.08 7.73
N ASN A 301 -9.38 -2.04 8.22
CA ASN A 301 -7.92 -1.97 8.14
C ASN A 301 -7.21 -2.52 9.39
N SER A 302 -7.97 -2.87 10.45
CA SER A 302 -7.40 -3.25 11.73
C SER A 302 -6.47 -4.45 11.60
N ASN A 303 -6.91 -5.54 10.98
CA ASN A 303 -6.14 -6.78 10.93
C ASN A 303 -4.76 -6.60 10.28
N LYS A 304 -4.68 -5.95 9.10
CA LYS A 304 -3.40 -5.79 8.39
C LYS A 304 -2.45 -4.81 9.07
N LEU A 305 -2.99 -3.74 9.69
CA LEU A 305 -2.17 -2.76 10.42
C LEU A 305 -1.68 -3.33 11.74
N THR A 306 -2.56 -3.98 12.50
CA THR A 306 -2.20 -4.65 13.75
C THR A 306 -1.13 -5.70 13.49
N HIS A 307 -1.34 -6.57 12.49
CA HIS A 307 -0.37 -7.60 12.16
C HIS A 307 1.00 -7.04 11.71
N LEU A 308 0.99 -5.97 10.90
CA LEU A 308 2.25 -5.29 10.52
C LEU A 308 3.01 -4.82 11.78
N LEU A 309 2.32 -4.13 12.69
CA LEU A 309 2.95 -3.57 13.88
C LEU A 309 3.37 -4.66 14.88
N GLU A 310 2.61 -5.74 15.01
CA GLU A 310 2.97 -6.92 15.80
C GLU A 310 4.21 -7.61 15.27
N GLN A 311 4.34 -7.76 13.95
CA GLN A 311 5.49 -8.39 13.30
C GLN A 311 6.81 -7.68 13.64
N PHE A 312 6.76 -6.37 13.84
CA PHE A 312 7.93 -5.54 14.17
C PHE A 312 8.02 -5.16 15.65
N GLY A 313 7.19 -5.74 16.53
CA GLY A 313 7.18 -5.41 17.97
C GLY A 313 6.70 -3.99 18.28
N LEU A 314 5.89 -3.40 17.40
CA LEU A 314 5.45 -2.00 17.43
C LEU A 314 3.98 -1.82 17.81
N GLN A 315 3.36 -2.78 18.53
CA GLN A 315 1.95 -2.71 18.95
C GLN A 315 1.65 -1.45 19.74
N GLY A 316 2.63 -0.94 20.50
CA GLY A 316 2.51 0.32 21.22
C GLY A 316 2.31 1.57 20.34
N ARG A 317 2.40 1.43 19.00
CA ARG A 317 2.12 2.51 18.04
C ARG A 317 0.67 2.57 17.57
N ILE A 318 -0.17 1.64 18.03
CA ILE A 318 -1.59 1.57 17.68
C ILE A 318 -2.40 2.54 18.55
N ALA A 319 -3.12 3.44 17.90
CA ALA A 319 -4.16 4.25 18.53
C ALA A 319 -5.55 3.74 18.11
N ASN A 320 -6.21 3.04 19.02
CA ASN A 320 -7.65 2.75 18.91
C ASN A 320 -8.50 3.93 19.40
N ASP A 321 -7.90 4.78 20.23
CA ASP A 321 -8.45 6.02 20.76
C ASP A 321 -7.39 7.13 20.60
N VAL A 322 -7.74 8.16 19.86
CA VAL A 322 -6.83 9.29 19.55
C VAL A 322 -6.52 10.14 20.79
N SER A 323 -7.28 10.02 21.87
CA SER A 323 -6.93 10.66 23.15
C SER A 323 -5.56 10.21 23.68
N LYS A 324 -5.13 8.99 23.33
CA LYS A 324 -3.80 8.44 23.66
C LYS A 324 -2.67 8.89 22.74
N LEU A 325 -2.96 9.69 21.72
CA LEU A 325 -1.95 10.14 20.77
C LEU A 325 -0.72 10.75 21.43
N PRO A 326 -0.84 11.68 22.42
CA PRO A 326 0.34 12.24 23.09
C PRO A 326 1.20 11.18 23.79
N GLU A 327 0.58 10.26 24.53
CA GLU A 327 1.27 9.17 25.22
C GLU A 327 2.04 8.28 24.24
N ILE A 328 1.37 7.85 23.15
CA ILE A 328 1.98 7.04 22.12
C ILE A 328 3.14 7.77 21.45
N MET A 329 2.96 9.04 21.09
CA MET A 329 3.95 9.80 20.35
C MET A 329 5.15 10.24 21.22
N ASP A 330 4.97 10.41 22.51
CA ASP A 330 6.05 10.82 23.44
C ASP A 330 6.82 9.59 23.97
N THR A 331 6.30 8.38 23.84
CA THR A 331 7.04 7.15 24.13
C THR A 331 7.99 6.84 22.99
N MET A 332 9.30 6.90 23.24
CA MET A 332 10.33 6.65 22.23
C MET A 332 10.30 5.20 21.71
N ILE A 333 10.58 5.04 20.44
CA ILE A 333 10.72 3.73 19.79
C ILE A 333 12.17 3.29 19.82
N GLU A 334 12.43 2.13 20.38
CA GLU A 334 13.72 1.44 20.27
C GLU A 334 13.80 0.73 18.92
N TYR A 335 14.56 1.31 17.98
CA TYR A 335 14.60 0.80 16.61
C TYR A 335 15.63 -0.30 16.36
N GLU A 336 16.56 -0.56 17.27
CA GLU A 336 17.55 -1.62 17.10
C GLU A 336 16.92 -3.00 16.88
N PRO A 337 15.95 -3.46 17.72
CA PRO A 337 15.24 -4.72 17.49
C PRO A 337 14.45 -4.71 16.18
N VAL A 338 13.80 -3.58 15.86
CA VAL A 338 13.00 -3.43 14.63
C VAL A 338 13.88 -3.58 13.39
N ASN A 339 15.04 -2.94 13.39
CA ASN A 339 16.01 -3.02 12.28
C ASN A 339 16.61 -4.44 12.13
N ALA A 340 16.81 -5.17 13.24
CA ALA A 340 17.21 -6.57 13.19
C ALA A 340 16.15 -7.44 12.49
N ILE A 341 14.86 -7.25 12.82
CA ILE A 341 13.75 -7.94 12.14
C ILE A 341 13.71 -7.57 10.65
N ILE A 342 13.88 -6.29 10.31
CA ILE A 342 13.91 -5.86 8.90
C ILE A 342 15.05 -6.55 8.13
N ALA A 343 16.22 -6.68 8.73
CA ALA A 343 17.36 -7.33 8.09
C ALA A 343 17.11 -8.83 7.84
N GLU A 344 16.53 -9.54 8.82
CA GLU A 344 16.16 -10.95 8.68
C GLU A 344 15.08 -11.14 7.58
N GLU A 345 14.03 -10.32 7.63
CA GLU A 345 12.94 -10.35 6.64
C GLU A 345 13.43 -10.01 5.23
N THR A 346 14.40 -9.08 5.13
CA THR A 346 15.04 -8.75 3.84
C THR A 346 15.78 -9.98 3.30
N SER A 347 16.60 -10.63 4.12
CA SER A 347 17.32 -11.84 3.70
C SER A 347 16.37 -12.94 3.25
N ARG A 348 15.32 -13.22 4.03
CA ARG A 348 14.30 -14.22 3.68
C ARG A 348 13.57 -13.89 2.38
N SER A 349 13.21 -12.62 2.19
CA SER A 349 12.47 -12.18 1.00
C SER A 349 13.33 -12.23 -0.27
N ILE A 350 14.60 -11.84 -0.19
CA ILE A 350 15.52 -11.94 -1.32
C ILE A 350 15.84 -13.42 -1.65
N THR A 351 15.99 -14.25 -0.63
CA THR A 351 16.17 -15.72 -0.83
C THR A 351 14.97 -16.32 -1.54
N TYR A 352 13.75 -15.97 -1.10
CA TYR A 352 12.52 -16.42 -1.78
C TYR A 352 12.51 -16.06 -3.28
N LEU A 353 12.87 -14.82 -3.63
CA LEU A 353 12.92 -14.39 -5.03
C LEU A 353 14.01 -15.18 -5.80
N LYS A 354 15.21 -15.35 -5.23
CA LYS A 354 16.31 -16.10 -5.87
C LYS A 354 15.97 -17.55 -6.16
N GLU A 355 15.25 -18.21 -5.25
CA GLU A 355 14.92 -19.64 -5.38
C GLU A 355 13.72 -19.89 -6.29
N ASN A 356 12.88 -18.90 -6.49
CA ASN A 356 11.60 -19.07 -7.19
C ASN A 356 11.52 -18.28 -8.50
N LEU A 357 12.48 -17.49 -8.87
CA LEU A 357 12.65 -16.98 -10.22
C LEU A 357 13.54 -17.92 -11.01
#